data_2cfdd93f535acdd1fbfa27a3482c81b8
#
_entry.id   2cfdd93f535acdd1fbfa27a3482c81b8
#
_cell.length_a   1.000
_cell.length_b   1.000
_cell.length_c   1.000
_cell.angle_alpha   90.00
_cell.angle_beta   90.00
_cell.angle_gamma   90.00
#
_symmetry.space_group_name_H-M   'P 1'
#
loop_
_entity.id
_entity.type
_entity.pdbx_description
1 polymer ?
#
loop_
_entity_poly.entity_id
_entity_poly.type
_entity_poly.pdbx_seq_one_letter_code
_entity_poly.pdbx_strand_id
1 'polypeptide(L)'
;MIDEKSNLTTIDALIQRKQPFAVYRVPGEKYPRLLTEDVGAVRLIFDLKELNGQRGFVIAPFRIDKSCPIVLIQSDRTGQPLPMEIVAEEEQDLQSYPEESFHTLCTGKYATCFHTFIEALRDATFDKLVLSRSLTIGKNPEFSPSAVFRAACQRYIHSYIYLCYTPQTGVWLGSTPEIILSGEKNEWNTVALAGTQPLQNGKLPQVWDDKNPVSYTHLRAHETVLDLV
;
A
#
# COMPACT_ATOMS: atom_id res chain seq x y z
N MET A 1 -30.43 8.33 6.28
CA MET A 1 -29.03 8.68 5.94
C MET A 1 -28.19 8.28 7.13
N ILE A 2 -27.34 7.27 6.98
CA ILE A 2 -26.36 6.88 8.02
C ILE A 2 -25.27 7.93 7.94
N ASP A 3 -25.04 8.64 9.02
CA ASP A 3 -24.14 9.78 9.08
C ASP A 3 -22.69 9.30 8.81
N GLU A 4 -22.01 9.96 7.89
CA GLU A 4 -20.63 9.68 7.49
C GLU A 4 -19.65 9.73 8.68
N LYS A 5 -19.90 10.64 9.63
CA LYS A 5 -19.15 10.69 10.90
C LYS A 5 -19.30 9.41 11.72
N SER A 6 -20.46 8.78 11.68
CA SER A 6 -20.72 7.53 12.40
C SER A 6 -19.84 6.38 11.90
N ASN A 7 -19.56 6.31 10.59
CA ASN A 7 -18.74 5.25 10.02
C ASN A 7 -17.24 5.39 10.37
N LEU A 8 -16.70 6.62 10.34
CA LEU A 8 -15.33 6.88 10.77
C LEU A 8 -15.15 6.57 12.26
N THR A 9 -16.09 7.00 13.09
CA THR A 9 -16.10 6.68 14.52
C THR A 9 -16.17 5.17 14.75
N THR A 10 -16.87 4.43 13.91
CA THR A 10 -16.96 2.98 13.99
C THR A 10 -15.61 2.32 13.71
N ILE A 11 -14.86 2.73 12.69
CA ILE A 11 -13.53 2.19 12.37
C ILE A 11 -12.53 2.45 13.51
N ASP A 12 -12.47 3.69 14.00
CA ASP A 12 -11.58 4.03 15.11
C ASP A 12 -11.96 3.29 16.41
N ALA A 13 -13.27 3.03 16.61
CA ALA A 13 -13.73 2.21 17.72
C ALA A 13 -13.31 0.73 17.63
N LEU A 14 -13.19 0.16 16.41
CA LEU A 14 -12.65 -1.18 16.22
C LEU A 14 -11.20 -1.26 16.70
N ILE A 15 -10.37 -0.25 16.39
CA ILE A 15 -8.99 -0.17 16.87
C ILE A 15 -8.94 -0.09 18.41
N GLN A 16 -9.79 0.76 18.99
CA GLN A 16 -9.86 0.91 20.46
C GLN A 16 -10.27 -0.40 21.16
N ARG A 17 -11.20 -1.13 20.55
CA ARG A 17 -11.67 -2.43 21.02
C ARG A 17 -10.71 -3.58 20.72
N LYS A 18 -9.58 -3.31 20.03
CA LYS A 18 -8.62 -4.30 19.57
C LYS A 18 -9.25 -5.37 18.67
N GLN A 19 -10.27 -5.02 17.93
CA GLN A 19 -10.98 -5.89 17.02
C GLN A 19 -10.30 -5.91 15.64
N PRO A 20 -9.91 -7.06 15.10
CA PRO A 20 -9.30 -7.16 13.77
C PRO A 20 -10.26 -6.68 12.68
N PHE A 21 -9.75 -5.91 11.72
CA PHE A 21 -10.49 -5.48 10.55
C PHE A 21 -9.55 -5.11 9.41
N ALA A 22 -10.10 -5.06 8.21
CA ALA A 22 -9.53 -4.36 7.07
C ALA A 22 -10.63 -3.52 6.39
N VAL A 23 -10.33 -2.26 6.14
CA VAL A 23 -11.12 -1.42 5.25
C VAL A 23 -10.27 -1.05 4.07
N TYR A 24 -10.80 -1.19 2.87
CA TYR A 24 -10.04 -0.94 1.65
C TYR A 24 -10.94 -0.39 0.55
N ARG A 25 -10.33 0.35 -0.37
CA ARG A 25 -10.97 0.83 -1.59
C ARG A 25 -10.16 0.38 -2.80
N VAL A 26 -10.84 -0.29 -3.71
CA VAL A 26 -10.27 -0.69 -5.01
C VAL A 26 -10.22 0.55 -5.92
N PRO A 27 -9.21 0.69 -6.81
CA PRO A 27 -9.15 1.79 -7.77
C PRO A 27 -10.46 1.98 -8.53
N GLY A 28 -10.95 3.20 -8.57
CA GLY A 28 -12.19 3.56 -9.28
C GLY A 28 -13.50 3.23 -8.56
N GLU A 29 -13.47 2.50 -7.44
CA GLU A 29 -14.70 2.28 -6.66
C GLU A 29 -15.06 3.53 -5.83
N LYS A 30 -16.36 3.83 -5.78
CA LYS A 30 -16.89 4.94 -4.97
C LYS A 30 -16.93 4.64 -3.48
N TYR A 31 -17.17 3.39 -3.13
CA TYR A 31 -17.38 2.96 -1.75
C TYR A 31 -16.27 2.04 -1.28
N PRO A 32 -15.61 2.36 -0.15
CA PRO A 32 -14.73 1.40 0.50
C PRO A 32 -15.51 0.18 0.97
N ARG A 33 -14.79 -0.91 1.18
CA ARG A 33 -15.31 -2.16 1.72
C ARG A 33 -14.72 -2.43 3.10
N LEU A 34 -15.56 -2.70 4.07
CA LEU A 34 -15.17 -3.12 5.41
C LEU A 34 -15.27 -4.63 5.53
N LEU A 35 -14.21 -5.22 6.01
CA LEU A 35 -14.10 -6.63 6.35
C LEU A 35 -13.77 -6.72 7.83
N THR A 36 -14.67 -7.33 8.58
CA THR A 36 -14.48 -7.63 9.98
C THR A 36 -14.56 -9.14 10.17
N GLU A 37 -13.81 -9.65 11.08
CA GLU A 37 -13.93 -11.03 11.48
C GLU A 37 -15.11 -11.18 12.46
N ASP A 38 -16.06 -12.05 12.12
CA ASP A 38 -17.27 -12.20 12.93
C ASP A 38 -17.03 -12.98 14.23
N VAL A 39 -16.06 -13.89 14.23
CA VAL A 39 -15.75 -14.72 15.41
C VAL A 39 -14.29 -15.16 15.40
N GLY A 40 -13.50 -14.65 16.31
CA GLY A 40 -12.29 -15.32 16.69
C GLY A 40 -10.98 -14.60 16.38
N ALA A 41 -9.89 -15.33 16.52
CA ALA A 41 -8.55 -14.84 16.28
C ALA A 41 -8.21 -14.89 14.79
N VAL A 42 -7.53 -13.87 14.31
CA VAL A 42 -6.89 -13.89 13.00
C VAL A 42 -6.05 -15.15 12.83
N ARG A 43 -6.02 -15.70 11.63
CA ARG A 43 -5.22 -16.89 11.35
C ARG A 43 -3.78 -16.49 11.05
N LEU A 44 -2.84 -17.09 11.78
CA LEU A 44 -1.40 -16.96 11.51
C LEU A 44 -0.96 -18.08 10.57
N ILE A 45 -0.27 -17.72 9.51
CA ILE A 45 0.12 -18.60 8.41
C ILE A 45 1.63 -18.50 8.23
N PHE A 46 2.27 -19.64 8.10
CA PHE A 46 3.74 -19.76 8.02
C PHE A 46 4.22 -20.27 6.66
N ASP A 47 3.32 -20.81 5.84
CA ASP A 47 3.59 -21.25 4.46
C ASP A 47 2.54 -20.64 3.52
N LEU A 48 2.99 -20.04 2.41
CA LEU A 48 2.12 -19.47 1.38
C LEU A 48 1.08 -20.48 0.85
N LYS A 49 1.41 -21.76 0.82
CA LYS A 49 0.48 -22.83 0.39
C LYS A 49 -0.77 -22.91 1.24
N GLU A 50 -0.70 -22.50 2.50
CA GLU A 50 -1.86 -22.49 3.39
C GLU A 50 -2.90 -21.41 3.00
N LEU A 51 -2.53 -20.45 2.15
CA LEU A 51 -3.46 -19.48 1.60
C LEU A 51 -4.33 -20.04 0.48
N ASN A 52 -3.98 -21.19 -0.08
CA ASN A 52 -4.75 -21.80 -1.16
C ASN A 52 -6.20 -22.05 -0.73
N GLY A 53 -7.15 -21.53 -1.51
CA GLY A 53 -8.57 -21.65 -1.23
C GLY A 53 -9.08 -20.79 -0.06
N GLN A 54 -8.22 -19.99 0.58
CA GLN A 54 -8.65 -19.09 1.64
C GLN A 54 -9.23 -17.78 1.06
N ARG A 55 -10.12 -17.17 1.83
CA ARG A 55 -10.71 -15.86 1.54
C ARG A 55 -10.49 -14.93 2.69
N GLY A 56 -10.20 -13.67 2.41
CA GLY A 56 -9.98 -12.64 3.41
C GLY A 56 -8.98 -11.60 3.01
N PHE A 57 -8.57 -10.79 3.96
CA PHE A 57 -7.51 -9.80 3.81
C PHE A 57 -6.21 -10.35 4.38
N VAL A 58 -5.15 -10.34 3.57
CA VAL A 58 -3.85 -10.89 3.92
C VAL A 58 -2.86 -9.77 4.18
N ILE A 59 -2.19 -9.84 5.32
CA ILE A 59 -1.04 -9.01 5.67
C ILE A 59 0.17 -9.91 5.66
N ALA A 60 1.04 -9.77 4.67
CA ALA A 60 2.21 -10.61 4.50
C ALA A 60 3.50 -9.81 4.69
N PRO A 61 4.45 -10.31 5.50
CA PRO A 61 5.78 -9.73 5.56
C PRO A 61 6.57 -10.07 4.30
N PHE A 62 7.62 -9.31 4.01
CA PHE A 62 8.55 -9.65 2.92
C PHE A 62 9.23 -11.00 3.14
N ARG A 63 9.55 -11.33 4.39
CA ARG A 63 10.11 -12.62 4.78
C ARG A 63 9.28 -13.25 5.89
N ILE A 64 8.79 -14.42 5.62
CA ILE A 64 7.96 -15.17 6.56
C ILE A 64 8.89 -15.92 7.53
N ASP A 65 8.68 -15.76 8.82
CA ASP A 65 9.32 -16.55 9.87
C ASP A 65 8.40 -16.68 11.10
N LYS A 66 8.87 -17.39 12.13
CA LYS A 66 8.10 -17.62 13.35
C LYS A 66 7.74 -16.34 14.11
N SER A 67 8.56 -15.30 13.99
CA SER A 67 8.32 -14.01 14.64
C SER A 67 7.48 -13.06 13.79
N CYS A 68 7.42 -13.31 12.48
CA CYS A 68 6.72 -12.48 11.51
C CYS A 68 5.91 -13.36 10.52
N PRO A 69 4.79 -13.95 10.96
CA PRO A 69 3.93 -14.77 10.11
C PRO A 69 3.10 -13.91 9.17
N ILE A 70 2.53 -14.56 8.17
CA ILE A 70 1.40 -13.99 7.43
C ILE A 70 0.19 -13.95 8.36
N VAL A 71 -0.55 -12.85 8.31
CA VAL A 71 -1.79 -12.68 9.07
C VAL A 71 -2.96 -12.61 8.10
N LEU A 72 -3.91 -13.53 8.25
CA LEU A 72 -5.15 -13.57 7.47
C LEU A 72 -6.31 -13.13 8.35
N ILE A 73 -6.95 -12.03 7.97
CA ILE A 73 -8.28 -11.64 8.47
C ILE A 73 -9.28 -12.38 7.59
N GLN A 74 -9.77 -13.50 8.09
CA GLN A 74 -10.64 -14.41 7.34
C GLN A 74 -12.03 -13.84 7.20
N SER A 75 -12.64 -13.98 6.03
CA SER A 75 -14.03 -13.64 5.81
C SER A 75 -14.61 -14.44 4.68
N ASP A 76 -15.80 -14.95 4.88
CA ASP A 76 -16.57 -15.67 3.85
C ASP A 76 -17.19 -14.73 2.82
N ARG A 77 -17.13 -13.43 3.06
CA ARG A 77 -17.72 -12.40 2.19
C ARG A 77 -16.65 -11.44 1.68
N THR A 78 -16.76 -11.02 0.43
CA THR A 78 -16.13 -9.79 -0.04
C THR A 78 -16.67 -8.65 0.82
N GLY A 79 -15.80 -7.92 1.51
CA GLY A 79 -16.16 -6.90 2.51
C GLY A 79 -17.44 -6.11 2.20
N GLN A 80 -18.17 -5.76 3.21
CA GLN A 80 -19.42 -5.01 3.05
C GLN A 80 -19.12 -3.57 2.61
N PRO A 81 -19.83 -3.03 1.60
CA PRO A 81 -19.70 -1.64 1.24
C PRO A 81 -19.96 -0.75 2.45
N LEU A 82 -19.03 0.14 2.75
CA LEU A 82 -19.26 1.19 3.73
C LEU A 82 -20.05 2.30 3.05
N PRO A 83 -21.12 2.80 3.66
CA PRO A 83 -21.91 3.91 3.12
C PRO A 83 -21.17 5.25 3.30
N MET A 84 -19.94 5.31 2.81
CA MET A 84 -19.06 6.47 2.79
C MET A 84 -18.68 6.71 1.34
N GLU A 85 -19.36 7.64 0.68
CA GLU A 85 -19.04 7.99 -0.70
C GLU A 85 -17.71 8.73 -0.76
N ILE A 86 -16.80 8.25 -1.59
CA ILE A 86 -15.54 8.92 -1.85
C ILE A 86 -15.71 9.81 -3.08
N VAL A 87 -15.68 11.10 -2.83
CA VAL A 87 -15.62 12.13 -3.87
C VAL A 87 -14.15 12.53 -4.02
N ALA A 88 -13.65 12.52 -5.25
CA ALA A 88 -12.28 12.97 -5.52
C ALA A 88 -12.14 14.45 -5.09
N GLU A 89 -11.07 14.77 -4.38
CA GLU A 89 -10.70 16.17 -4.17
C GLU A 89 -10.20 16.74 -5.50
N GLU A 90 -10.68 17.93 -5.86
CA GLU A 90 -10.07 18.71 -6.92
C GLU A 90 -8.60 18.92 -6.55
N GLU A 91 -7.69 18.76 -7.53
CA GLU A 91 -6.25 18.97 -7.32
C GLU A 91 -6.02 20.38 -6.76
N GLN A 92 -6.02 20.48 -5.45
CA GLN A 92 -5.49 21.67 -4.79
C GLN A 92 -3.98 21.58 -4.92
N ASP A 93 -3.36 22.65 -5.44
CA ASP A 93 -1.92 22.82 -5.46
C ASP A 93 -1.35 22.36 -4.13
N LEU A 94 -0.54 21.31 -4.17
CA LEU A 94 0.21 20.84 -3.03
C LEU A 94 1.00 22.03 -2.52
N GLN A 95 0.62 22.58 -1.37
CA GLN A 95 1.54 23.36 -0.59
C GLN A 95 2.79 22.50 -0.45
N SER A 96 3.83 22.89 -1.17
CA SER A 96 5.13 22.24 -1.13
C SER A 96 5.52 22.08 0.34
N TYR A 97 5.70 20.83 0.78
CA TYR A 97 6.33 20.58 2.06
C TYR A 97 7.65 21.37 2.07
N PRO A 98 7.96 22.09 3.13
CA PRO A 98 9.19 22.90 3.17
C PRO A 98 10.38 21.99 2.83
N GLU A 99 11.15 22.33 1.80
CA GLU A 99 12.34 21.59 1.37
C GLU A 99 13.33 21.35 2.52
N GLU A 100 13.35 22.24 3.50
CA GLU A 100 14.15 22.10 4.73
C GLU A 100 13.90 20.81 5.50
N SER A 101 12.68 20.25 5.43
CA SER A 101 12.36 18.99 6.07
C SER A 101 13.08 17.79 5.44
N PHE A 102 13.43 17.86 4.17
CA PHE A 102 14.12 16.78 3.45
C PHE A 102 15.64 16.77 3.67
N HIS A 103 16.27 17.95 3.77
CA HIS A 103 17.72 18.03 4.00
C HIS A 103 18.16 17.49 5.37
N THR A 104 17.39 17.72 6.41
CA THR A 104 17.66 17.19 7.76
C THR A 104 17.52 15.66 7.83
N LEU A 105 16.78 15.05 6.90
CA LEU A 105 16.53 13.62 6.87
C LEU A 105 17.65 12.80 6.20
N CYS A 106 18.62 13.44 5.55
CA CYS A 106 19.73 12.78 4.84
C CYS A 106 21.01 12.65 5.68
N THR A 107 20.95 12.88 6.98
CA THR A 107 22.10 12.78 7.87
C THR A 107 22.23 11.43 8.56
N GLY A 108 23.46 11.02 8.90
CA GLY A 108 23.72 9.82 9.70
C GLY A 108 23.73 8.50 8.91
N LYS A 109 23.15 7.47 9.48
CA LYS A 109 23.22 6.09 8.97
C LYS A 109 22.73 5.93 7.53
N TYR A 110 21.71 6.68 7.11
CA TYR A 110 21.20 6.62 5.74
C TYR A 110 22.24 7.11 4.72
N ALA A 111 22.90 8.23 5.00
CA ALA A 111 23.96 8.75 4.12
C ALA A 111 25.11 7.75 3.96
N THR A 112 25.54 7.12 5.05
CA THR A 112 26.56 6.08 5.01
C THR A 112 26.13 4.90 4.13
N CYS A 113 24.92 4.37 4.35
CA CYS A 113 24.37 3.30 3.51
C CYS A 113 24.28 3.72 2.04
N PHE A 114 23.83 4.94 1.77
CA PHE A 114 23.71 5.48 0.42
C PHE A 114 25.07 5.50 -0.31
N HIS A 115 26.13 5.96 0.36
CA HIS A 115 27.48 5.93 -0.21
C HIS A 115 27.94 4.52 -0.54
N THR A 116 27.76 3.56 0.38
CA THR A 116 28.11 2.16 0.13
C THR A 116 27.36 1.57 -1.07
N PHE A 117 26.07 1.90 -1.21
CA PHE A 117 25.24 1.44 -2.34
C PHE A 117 25.71 2.06 -3.66
N ILE A 118 26.03 3.36 -3.66
CA ILE A 118 26.52 4.05 -4.87
C ILE A 118 27.89 3.51 -5.31
N GLU A 119 28.78 3.22 -4.39
CA GLU A 119 30.08 2.60 -4.71
C GLU A 119 29.87 1.25 -5.39
N ALA A 120 29.05 0.38 -4.83
CA ALA A 120 28.75 -0.94 -5.39
C ALA A 120 28.09 -0.88 -6.79
N LEU A 121 27.31 0.17 -7.07
CA LEU A 121 26.76 0.41 -8.40
C LEU A 121 27.82 0.95 -9.38
N ARG A 122 28.73 1.83 -8.92
CA ARG A 122 29.83 2.37 -9.75
C ARG A 122 30.84 1.31 -10.14
N ASP A 123 31.11 0.40 -9.23
CA ASP A 123 32.04 -0.74 -9.44
C ASP A 123 31.37 -1.88 -10.23
N ALA A 124 30.14 -1.69 -10.69
CA ALA A 124 29.35 -2.69 -11.40
C ALA A 124 29.23 -4.04 -10.64
N THR A 125 29.33 -4.01 -9.31
CA THR A 125 29.07 -5.19 -8.47
C THR A 125 27.58 -5.56 -8.51
N PHE A 126 26.71 -4.56 -8.65
CA PHE A 126 25.27 -4.70 -8.82
C PHE A 126 24.76 -3.76 -9.90
N ASP A 127 23.79 -4.20 -10.68
CA ASP A 127 23.11 -3.38 -11.68
C ASP A 127 22.04 -2.47 -11.04
N LYS A 128 21.43 -2.93 -9.95
CA LYS A 128 20.37 -2.20 -9.24
C LYS A 128 20.38 -2.55 -7.76
N LEU A 129 20.26 -1.52 -6.94
CA LEU A 129 20.05 -1.64 -5.49
C LEU A 129 18.91 -0.75 -5.06
N VAL A 130 18.12 -1.21 -4.08
CA VAL A 130 17.03 -0.45 -3.49
C VAL A 130 17.36 -0.16 -2.04
N LEU A 131 17.49 1.11 -1.71
CA LEU A 131 17.72 1.57 -0.35
C LEU A 131 16.42 2.12 0.24
N SER A 132 16.05 1.62 1.40
CA SER A 132 14.87 2.07 2.15
C SER A 132 15.27 2.71 3.48
N ARG A 133 14.38 3.52 4.01
CA ARG A 133 14.49 4.07 5.36
C ARG A 133 13.14 4.16 6.04
N SER A 134 13.15 4.23 7.36
CA SER A 134 11.98 4.55 8.16
C SER A 134 12.18 5.89 8.89
N LEU A 135 11.09 6.60 9.09
CA LEU A 135 11.02 7.81 9.90
C LEU A 135 9.96 7.62 10.97
N THR A 136 10.35 7.83 12.22
CA THR A 136 9.40 7.85 13.34
C THR A 136 8.99 9.28 13.62
N ILE A 137 7.69 9.54 13.60
CA ILE A 137 7.11 10.85 13.90
C ILE A 137 6.19 10.76 15.12
N GLY A 138 6.14 11.85 15.89
CA GLY A 138 5.21 11.96 17.01
C GLY A 138 3.77 11.93 16.52
N LYS A 139 2.92 11.17 17.20
CA LYS A 139 1.50 11.10 16.90
C LYS A 139 0.75 12.22 17.62
N ASN A 140 -0.03 13.00 16.88
CA ASN A 140 -0.94 13.97 17.47
C ASN A 140 -2.01 13.22 18.31
N PRO A 141 -2.38 13.71 19.51
CA PRO A 141 -3.47 13.12 20.32
C PRO A 141 -4.81 13.00 19.58
N GLU A 142 -5.10 13.91 18.67
CA GLU A 142 -6.31 13.93 17.84
C GLU A 142 -6.20 13.10 16.54
N PHE A 143 -5.11 12.35 16.38
CA PHE A 143 -4.90 11.55 15.18
C PHE A 143 -5.95 10.45 15.04
N SER A 144 -6.71 10.49 13.94
CA SER A 144 -7.71 9.49 13.56
C SER A 144 -7.24 8.71 12.33
N PRO A 145 -6.92 7.41 12.46
CA PRO A 145 -6.55 6.57 11.32
C PRO A 145 -7.62 6.54 10.24
N SER A 146 -8.89 6.53 10.61
CA SER A 146 -10.01 6.51 9.67
C SER A 146 -10.14 7.81 8.88
N ALA A 147 -9.86 8.96 9.51
CA ALA A 147 -9.85 10.24 8.81
C ALA A 147 -8.71 10.30 7.77
N VAL A 148 -7.52 9.79 8.10
CA VAL A 148 -6.40 9.70 7.16
C VAL A 148 -6.72 8.72 6.02
N PHE A 149 -7.35 7.59 6.31
CA PHE A 149 -7.81 6.65 5.28
C PHE A 149 -8.76 7.33 4.29
N ARG A 150 -9.75 8.09 4.79
CA ARG A 150 -10.68 8.84 3.97
C ARG A 150 -9.97 9.84 3.07
N ALA A 151 -9.12 10.68 3.64
CA ALA A 151 -8.33 11.66 2.90
C ALA A 151 -7.47 10.99 1.81
N ALA A 152 -6.83 9.85 2.13
CA ALA A 152 -6.08 9.08 1.14
C ALA A 152 -6.98 8.56 0.01
N CYS A 153 -8.20 8.08 0.32
CA CYS A 153 -9.16 7.64 -0.68
C CYS A 153 -9.59 8.78 -1.62
N GLN A 154 -9.80 9.98 -1.09
CA GLN A 154 -10.19 11.16 -1.88
C GLN A 154 -9.06 11.63 -2.79
N ARG A 155 -7.83 11.60 -2.29
CA ARG A 155 -6.66 12.08 -3.01
C ARG A 155 -6.15 11.10 -4.07
N TYR A 156 -6.10 9.82 -3.78
CA TYR A 156 -5.45 8.80 -4.62
C TYR A 156 -6.47 7.89 -5.30
N ILE A 157 -7.32 8.46 -6.16
CA ILE A 157 -8.45 7.77 -6.79
C ILE A 157 -8.05 6.54 -7.62
N HIS A 158 -6.83 6.52 -8.16
CA HIS A 158 -6.30 5.43 -8.98
C HIS A 158 -5.49 4.39 -8.20
N SER A 159 -5.40 4.55 -6.87
CA SER A 159 -4.65 3.62 -6.02
C SER A 159 -5.56 2.71 -5.23
N TYR A 160 -5.06 1.52 -4.91
CA TYR A 160 -5.62 0.67 -3.87
C TYR A 160 -5.25 1.27 -2.52
N ILE A 161 -6.24 1.65 -1.74
CA ILE A 161 -6.07 2.24 -0.41
C ILE A 161 -6.56 1.25 0.62
N TYR A 162 -5.80 1.04 1.67
CA TYR A 162 -6.22 0.18 2.76
C TYR A 162 -5.85 0.76 4.13
N LEU A 163 -6.67 0.46 5.10
CA LEU A 163 -6.41 0.62 6.53
C LEU A 163 -6.79 -0.70 7.20
N CYS A 164 -5.86 -1.32 7.90
CA CYS A 164 -6.13 -2.56 8.61
C CYS A 164 -5.53 -2.55 10.02
N TYR A 165 -6.10 -3.37 10.87
CA TYR A 165 -5.64 -3.58 12.22
C TYR A 165 -5.78 -5.03 12.62
N THR A 166 -4.74 -5.56 13.25
CA THR A 166 -4.79 -6.78 14.06
C THR A 166 -3.96 -6.59 15.31
N PRO A 167 -4.25 -7.31 16.41
CA PRO A 167 -3.40 -7.26 17.62
C PRO A 167 -1.95 -7.66 17.34
N GLN A 168 -1.69 -8.49 16.33
CA GLN A 168 -0.38 -8.99 15.96
C GLN A 168 0.44 -7.96 15.16
N THR A 169 -0.21 -7.25 14.25
CA THR A 169 0.48 -6.35 13.32
C THR A 169 0.38 -4.87 13.69
N GLY A 170 -0.56 -4.50 14.56
CA GLY A 170 -0.91 -3.11 14.80
C GLY A 170 -1.71 -2.49 13.65
N VAL A 171 -1.74 -1.16 13.60
CA VAL A 171 -2.45 -0.38 12.57
C VAL A 171 -1.55 -0.16 11.35
N TRP A 172 -2.04 -0.48 10.18
CA TRP A 172 -1.37 -0.20 8.90
C TRP A 172 -2.29 0.55 7.97
N LEU A 173 -1.76 1.58 7.34
CA LEU A 173 -2.40 2.33 6.25
C LEU A 173 -1.45 2.36 5.06
N GLY A 174 -1.97 2.07 3.88
CA GLY A 174 -1.18 2.10 2.66
C GLY A 174 -1.98 2.54 1.46
N SER A 175 -1.24 3.05 0.48
CA SER A 175 -1.73 3.45 -0.84
C SER A 175 -0.77 2.91 -1.88
N THR A 176 -1.26 2.13 -2.84
CA THR A 176 -0.45 1.63 -3.95
C THR A 176 -1.22 1.65 -5.27
N PRO A 177 -0.60 2.15 -6.35
CA PRO A 177 -1.14 2.01 -7.69
C PRO A 177 -0.79 0.65 -8.32
N GLU A 178 0.13 -0.11 -7.73
CA GLU A 178 0.61 -1.37 -8.28
C GLU A 178 -0.34 -2.53 -7.97
N ILE A 179 -0.68 -3.28 -9.01
CA ILE A 179 -1.49 -4.50 -8.93
C ILE A 179 -0.64 -5.65 -9.44
N ILE A 180 -0.12 -6.45 -8.52
CA ILE A 180 0.71 -7.62 -8.88
C ILE A 180 -0.13 -8.63 -9.63
N LEU A 181 -1.32 -8.93 -9.12
CA LEU A 181 -2.26 -9.85 -9.73
C LEU A 181 -3.67 -9.48 -9.33
N SER A 182 -4.58 -9.41 -10.30
CA SER A 182 -6.01 -9.29 -10.06
C SER A 182 -6.75 -10.24 -10.98
N GLY A 183 -7.91 -10.70 -10.57
CA GLY A 183 -8.69 -11.60 -11.41
C GLY A 183 -10.10 -11.83 -10.90
N GLU A 184 -11.00 -12.09 -11.84
CA GLU A 184 -12.37 -12.49 -11.58
C GLU A 184 -12.81 -13.44 -12.71
N LYS A 185 -13.50 -14.54 -12.37
CA LYS A 185 -14.14 -15.45 -13.34
C LYS A 185 -13.21 -15.96 -14.45
N ASN A 186 -12.02 -16.40 -14.08
CA ASN A 186 -10.97 -16.90 -14.99
C ASN A 186 -10.28 -15.86 -15.87
N GLU A 187 -10.51 -14.58 -15.66
CA GLU A 187 -9.72 -13.51 -16.26
C GLU A 187 -8.72 -13.00 -15.24
N TRP A 188 -7.44 -13.03 -15.57
CA TRP A 188 -6.36 -12.62 -14.70
C TRP A 188 -5.61 -11.45 -15.34
N ASN A 189 -5.33 -10.43 -14.53
CA ASN A 189 -4.63 -9.23 -14.96
C ASN A 189 -3.45 -8.96 -14.04
N THR A 190 -2.34 -8.58 -14.62
CA THR A 190 -1.18 -8.04 -13.92
C THR A 190 -0.81 -6.69 -14.50
N VAL A 191 -0.28 -5.82 -13.67
CA VAL A 191 0.14 -4.47 -14.06
C VAL A 191 1.59 -4.28 -13.67
N ALA A 192 2.43 -3.96 -14.67
CA ALA A 192 3.80 -3.55 -14.46
C ALA A 192 3.91 -2.03 -14.62
N LEU A 193 4.32 -1.35 -13.55
CA LEU A 193 4.58 0.09 -13.56
C LEU A 193 6.09 0.34 -13.62
N ALA A 194 6.53 1.04 -14.66
CA ALA A 194 7.93 1.40 -14.82
C ALA A 194 8.05 2.83 -15.34
N GLY A 195 8.99 3.55 -14.77
CA GLY A 195 9.25 4.95 -15.12
C GLY A 195 8.27 5.91 -14.45
N THR A 196 8.81 7.01 -13.93
CA THR A 196 8.04 8.09 -13.33
C THR A 196 8.56 9.41 -13.87
N GLN A 197 7.67 10.22 -14.39
CA GLN A 197 8.00 11.58 -14.82
C GLN A 197 6.98 12.56 -14.25
N PRO A 198 7.42 13.78 -13.86
CA PRO A 198 6.49 14.82 -13.44
C PRO A 198 5.65 15.29 -14.62
N LEU A 199 4.40 15.62 -14.38
CA LEU A 199 3.57 16.28 -15.36
C LEU A 199 4.12 17.68 -15.64
N GLN A 200 4.23 18.05 -16.92
CA GLN A 200 4.61 19.39 -17.34
C GLN A 200 3.34 20.19 -17.67
N ASN A 201 3.01 21.17 -16.82
CA ASN A 201 1.76 21.95 -16.94
C ASN A 201 0.49 21.06 -17.03
N GLY A 202 0.41 20.03 -16.21
CA GLY A 202 -0.71 19.07 -16.19
C GLY A 202 -0.75 18.12 -17.40
N LYS A 203 0.26 18.12 -18.28
CA LYS A 203 0.35 17.25 -19.47
C LYS A 203 1.46 16.22 -19.33
N LEU A 204 1.25 15.07 -19.93
CA LEU A 204 2.27 14.04 -20.05
C LEU A 204 3.46 14.57 -20.86
N PRO A 205 4.71 14.29 -20.45
CA PRO A 205 5.88 14.63 -21.22
C PRO A 205 5.84 13.90 -22.58
N GLN A 206 6.24 14.60 -23.63
CA GLN A 206 6.23 14.04 -24.99
C GLN A 206 7.39 13.08 -25.26
N VAL A 207 8.45 13.17 -24.47
CA VAL A 207 9.66 12.37 -24.64
C VAL A 207 9.98 11.65 -23.33
N TRP A 208 10.13 10.34 -23.43
CA TRP A 208 10.64 9.49 -22.36
C TRP A 208 12.16 9.35 -22.54
N ASP A 209 12.88 9.32 -21.44
CA ASP A 209 14.31 9.01 -21.47
C ASP A 209 14.53 7.54 -21.86
N ASP A 210 15.71 7.20 -22.38
CA ASP A 210 16.06 5.85 -22.83
C ASP A 210 16.03 4.81 -21.70
N LYS A 211 16.14 5.24 -20.46
CA LYS A 211 16.14 4.37 -19.29
C LYS A 211 14.76 3.78 -18.99
N ASN A 212 13.69 4.54 -19.20
CA ASN A 212 12.33 4.12 -18.87
C ASN A 212 11.82 2.95 -19.71
N PRO A 213 11.98 2.94 -21.05
CA PRO A 213 11.63 1.78 -21.88
C PRO A 213 12.39 0.51 -21.50
N VAL A 214 13.68 0.62 -21.18
CA VAL A 214 14.50 -0.52 -20.75
C VAL A 214 14.03 -1.08 -19.42
N SER A 215 13.72 -0.23 -18.45
CA SER A 215 13.18 -0.65 -17.16
C SER A 215 11.83 -1.37 -17.30
N TYR A 216 10.95 -0.87 -18.17
CA TYR A 216 9.66 -1.50 -18.45
C TYR A 216 9.83 -2.89 -19.10
N THR A 217 10.72 -3.01 -20.07
CA THR A 217 11.01 -4.27 -20.74
C THR A 217 11.55 -5.31 -19.77
N HIS A 218 12.48 -4.94 -18.90
CA HIS A 218 13.03 -5.83 -17.89
C HIS A 218 11.98 -6.27 -16.86
N LEU A 219 11.13 -5.36 -16.39
CA LEU A 219 10.06 -5.72 -15.46
C LEU A 219 9.12 -6.76 -16.07
N ARG A 220 8.70 -6.53 -17.31
CA ARG A 220 7.81 -7.43 -18.04
C ARG A 220 8.44 -8.78 -18.38
N ALA A 221 9.73 -8.79 -18.70
CA ALA A 221 10.47 -10.04 -18.96
C ALA A 221 10.60 -10.90 -17.71
N HIS A 222 10.82 -10.30 -16.55
CA HIS A 222 10.84 -11.02 -15.28
C HIS A 222 9.48 -11.62 -14.90
N GLU A 223 8.39 -10.98 -15.24
CA GLU A 223 7.04 -11.50 -15.00
C GLU A 223 6.70 -12.69 -15.91
N THR A 224 7.29 -12.77 -17.09
CA THR A 224 7.09 -13.89 -18.03
C THR A 224 7.95 -15.11 -17.72
N VAL A 225 8.96 -15.00 -16.86
CA VAL A 225 9.85 -16.10 -16.41
C VAL A 225 9.38 -16.74 -15.10
N LEU A 226 8.31 -16.26 -14.49
CA LEU A 226 7.61 -17.05 -13.50
C LEU A 226 6.94 -18.21 -14.22
N ASP A 227 7.70 -19.28 -14.38
CA ASP A 227 7.15 -20.58 -14.70
C ASP A 227 6.06 -20.89 -13.68
N LEU A 228 4.82 -20.75 -14.12
CA LEU A 228 3.67 -21.28 -13.43
C LEU A 228 3.76 -22.81 -13.52
N VAL A 229 4.53 -23.39 -12.58
CA VAL A 229 4.55 -24.82 -12.32
C VAL A 229 3.57 -25.14 -11.22
#